data_58b2a410929a074372f268bf42216db4
#
_entry.id   58b2a410929a074372f268bf42216db4
#
_cell.length_a   1.000
_cell.length_b   1.000
_cell.length_c   1.000
_cell.angle_alpha   90.00
_cell.angle_beta   90.00
_cell.angle_gamma   90.00
#
_symmetry.space_group_name_H-M   'P 1'
#
loop_
_entity.id
_entity.type
_entity.pdbx_description
1 polymer ?
#
loop_
_entity_poly.entity_id
_entity_poly.type
_entity_poly.pdbx_seq_one_letter_code
_entity_poly.pdbx_strand_id
1 'polypeptide(L)' 'MVNTRQKIIDYLKKADWPSTTEDIAADVNVSWNTAQVHLLKLLHERIVKYKKVGRQNQFWLNAGYEKYFKGAKK' A
#
# COMPACT_ATOMS: atom_id res chain seq x y z
N MET A 1 13.29 8.94 9.97
CA MET A 1 12.75 7.62 10.25
C MET A 1 11.56 7.33 9.34
N VAL A 2 11.52 6.15 8.78
CA VAL A 2 10.45 5.77 7.85
C VAL A 2 9.31 5.14 8.63
N ASN A 3 8.10 5.66 8.47
CA ASN A 3 6.95 5.11 9.15
C ASN A 3 6.33 3.95 8.33
N THR A 4 5.37 3.27 8.93
CA THR A 4 4.76 2.10 8.30
C THR A 4 4.14 2.44 6.95
N ARG A 5 3.46 3.57 6.88
CA ARG A 5 2.84 4.01 5.63
C ARG A 5 3.87 4.11 4.51
N GLN A 6 5.00 4.74 4.80
CA GLN A 6 6.05 4.91 3.80
C GLN A 6 6.68 3.57 3.43
N LYS A 7 6.85 2.69 4.41
CA LYS A 7 7.38 1.35 4.12
C LYS A 7 6.49 0.57 3.17
N ILE A 8 5.18 0.70 3.34
CA ILE A 8 4.23 0.02 2.45
C ILE A 8 4.35 0.58 1.04
N ILE A 9 4.41 1.90 0.91
CA ILE A 9 4.55 2.52 -0.41
C ILE A 9 5.84 2.08 -1.06
N ASP A 10 6.94 2.08 -0.31
CA ASP A 10 8.23 1.65 -0.85
C ASP A 10 8.21 0.19 -1.28
N TYR A 11 7.56 -0.66 -0.51
CA TYR A 11 7.42 -2.06 -0.89
C TYR A 11 6.66 -2.18 -2.21
N LEU A 12 5.56 -1.46 -2.35
CA LEU A 12 4.74 -1.54 -3.56
C LEU A 12 5.46 -0.99 -4.79
N LYS A 13 6.36 -0.03 -4.59
CA LYS A 13 7.17 0.48 -5.70
C LYS A 13 8.07 -0.59 -6.28
N LYS A 14 8.54 -1.50 -5.44
CA LYS A 14 9.46 -2.56 -5.86
C LYS A 14 8.74 -3.81 -6.34
N ALA A 15 7.49 -3.95 -5.96
CA ALA A 15 6.73 -5.14 -6.31
C ALA A 15 6.37 -5.12 -7.80
N ASP A 16 6.62 -6.23 -8.47
CA ASP A 16 6.33 -6.35 -9.90
C ASP A 16 4.88 -6.70 -10.17
N TRP A 17 4.17 -7.14 -9.15
CA TRP A 17 2.78 -7.56 -9.29
C TRP A 17 2.01 -7.20 -8.03
N PRO A 18 0.67 -7.26 -8.10
CA PRO A 18 -0.15 -6.95 -6.93
C PRO A 18 0.19 -7.86 -5.75
N SER A 19 0.18 -7.30 -4.56
CA SER A 19 0.51 -8.01 -3.34
C SER A 19 -0.69 -8.05 -2.40
N THR A 20 -0.82 -9.13 -1.66
CA THR A 20 -1.90 -9.25 -0.67
C THR A 20 -1.53 -8.48 0.59
N THR A 21 -2.54 -8.20 1.41
CA THR A 21 -2.30 -7.58 2.72
C THR A 21 -1.30 -8.40 3.53
N GLU A 22 -1.41 -9.72 3.45
CA GLU A 22 -0.53 -10.62 4.17
C GLU A 22 0.93 -10.47 3.73
N ASP A 23 1.13 -10.42 2.40
CA ASP A 23 2.48 -10.25 1.84
C ASP A 23 3.08 -8.93 2.31
N ILE A 24 2.28 -7.87 2.27
CA ILE A 24 2.73 -6.54 2.64
C ILE A 24 3.07 -6.50 4.13
N ALA A 25 2.19 -7.06 4.96
CA ALA A 25 2.40 -7.06 6.40
C ALA A 25 3.69 -7.79 6.77
N ALA A 26 3.94 -8.92 6.12
CA ALA A 26 5.15 -9.69 6.38
C ALA A 26 6.40 -8.92 5.99
N ASP A 27 6.37 -8.28 4.82
CA ASP A 27 7.55 -7.56 4.35
C ASP A 27 7.89 -6.35 5.19
N VAL A 28 6.87 -5.58 5.59
CA VAL A 28 7.12 -4.38 6.38
C VAL A 28 7.12 -4.67 7.89
N ASN A 29 6.95 -5.93 8.25
CA ASN A 29 7.06 -6.41 9.63
C ASN A 29 6.06 -5.76 10.57
N VAL A 30 4.80 -5.81 10.20
CA VAL A 30 3.71 -5.35 11.06
C VAL A 30 2.61 -6.39 11.07
N SER A 31 1.65 -6.23 11.98
CA SER A 31 0.52 -7.15 12.02
C SER A 31 -0.36 -6.93 10.80
N TRP A 32 -1.16 -7.96 10.49
CA TRP A 32 -2.09 -7.88 9.39
C TRP A 32 -3.06 -6.69 9.56
N ASN A 33 -3.55 -6.51 10.78
CA ASN A 33 -4.48 -5.41 11.06
C ASN A 33 -3.84 -4.04 10.80
N THR A 34 -2.60 -3.88 11.23
CA THR A 34 -1.89 -2.62 11.02
C THR A 34 -1.72 -2.34 9.53
N ALA A 35 -1.29 -3.36 8.77
CA ALA A 35 -1.13 -3.21 7.33
C ALA A 35 -2.46 -2.86 6.68
N GLN A 36 -3.53 -3.54 7.08
CA GLN A 36 -4.86 -3.33 6.52
C GLN A 36 -5.33 -1.89 6.75
N VAL A 37 -5.14 -1.37 7.95
CA VAL A 37 -5.54 0.00 8.26
C VAL A 37 -4.82 0.99 7.35
N HIS A 38 -3.51 0.83 7.20
CA HIS A 38 -2.74 1.72 6.34
C HIS A 38 -3.13 1.59 4.88
N LEU A 39 -3.37 0.36 4.42
CA LEU A 39 -3.77 0.14 3.04
C LEU A 39 -5.13 0.76 2.74
N LEU A 40 -6.07 0.68 3.67
CA LEU A 40 -7.37 1.30 3.47
C LEU A 40 -7.26 2.82 3.40
N LYS A 41 -6.39 3.40 4.20
CA LYS A 41 -6.16 4.84 4.14
C LYS A 41 -5.52 5.23 2.81
N LEU A 42 -4.55 4.46 2.35
CA LEU A 42 -3.90 4.72 1.07
C LEU A 42 -4.89 4.57 -0.09
N LEU A 43 -5.79 3.61 0.02
CA LEU A 43 -6.82 3.40 -0.98
C LEU A 43 -7.76 4.60 -1.02
N HIS A 44 -8.15 5.10 0.14
CA HIS A 44 -9.02 6.26 0.24
C HIS A 44 -8.35 7.51 -0.36
N GLU A 45 -7.04 7.60 -0.21
CA GLU A 45 -6.27 8.71 -0.77
C GLU A 45 -5.90 8.50 -2.23
N ARG A 46 -6.29 7.38 -2.81
CA ARG A 46 -6.04 7.04 -4.21
C ARG A 46 -4.58 6.80 -4.54
N ILE A 47 -3.79 6.53 -3.53
CA ILE A 47 -2.38 6.20 -3.72
C ILE A 47 -2.23 4.76 -4.18
N VAL A 48 -3.12 3.88 -3.71
CA VAL A 48 -3.12 2.49 -4.14
C VAL A 48 -4.46 2.12 -4.73
N LYS A 49 -4.46 1.05 -5.52
CA LYS A 49 -5.68 0.42 -6.02
C LYS A 49 -5.72 -0.99 -5.48
N TYR A 50 -6.88 -1.60 -5.51
CA TYR A 50 -7.00 -2.97 -5.07
C TYR A 50 -8.00 -3.74 -5.92
N LYS A 51 -7.88 -5.05 -5.83
CA LYS A 51 -8.81 -5.97 -6.47
C LYS A 51 -9.00 -7.15 -5.54
N LYS A 52 -10.23 -7.57 -5.36
CA LYS A 52 -10.50 -8.74 -4.55
C LYS A 52 -10.41 -9.99 -5.44
N VAL A 53 -9.56 -10.92 -5.04
CA VAL A 53 -9.39 -12.18 -5.76
C VAL A 53 -9.66 -13.30 -4.76
N GLY A 54 -10.80 -13.96 -4.89
CA GLY A 54 -11.22 -14.94 -3.91
C GLY A 54 -11.46 -14.27 -2.58
N ARG A 55 -10.74 -14.70 -1.54
CA ARG A 55 -10.86 -14.14 -0.20
C ARG A 55 -9.78 -13.14 0.13
N GLN A 56 -8.92 -12.84 -0.84
CA GLN A 56 -7.79 -11.95 -0.61
C GLN A 56 -7.95 -10.66 -1.39
N ASN A 57 -7.45 -9.58 -0.80
CA ASN A 57 -7.36 -8.31 -1.49
C ASN A 57 -5.94 -8.13 -1.98
N GLN A 58 -5.78 -7.79 -3.25
CA GLN A 58 -4.48 -7.51 -3.82
C GLN A 58 -4.35 -6.02 -4.07
N PHE A 59 -3.21 -5.45 -3.72
CA PHE A 59 -2.97 -4.02 -3.80
C PHE A 59 -1.78 -3.72 -4.69
N TRP A 60 -1.84 -2.58 -5.36
CA TRP A 60 -0.71 -2.06 -6.15
C TRP A 60 -0.80 -0.55 -6.19
N LEU A 61 0.30 0.11 -6.53
CA LEU A 61 0.31 1.56 -6.62
C LEU A 61 -0.53 2.02 -7.81
N ASN A 62 -1.32 3.05 -7.58
CA ASN A 62 -2.10 3.67 -8.64
C ASN A 62 -1.15 4.42 -9.57
N ALA A 63 -1.33 4.27 -10.87
CA ALA A 63 -0.54 5.03 -11.84
C ALA A 63 -0.72 6.51 -11.56
N GLY A 64 0.39 7.24 -11.48
CA GLY A 64 0.33 8.66 -11.17
C GLY A 64 -0.03 8.96 -9.72
N TYR A 65 0.21 7.99 -8.83
CA TYR A 65 -0.14 8.14 -7.42
C TYR A 65 0.48 9.40 -6.79
N GLU A 66 1.56 9.87 -7.35
CA GLU A 66 2.24 11.05 -6.81
C GLU A 66 1.37 12.30 -6.83
N LYS A 67 0.38 12.34 -7.70
CA LYS A 67 -0.57 13.46 -7.76
C LYS A 67 -1.36 13.59 -6.46
N TYR A 68 -1.52 12.48 -5.75
CA TYR A 68 -2.35 12.45 -4.55
C TYR A 68 -1.51 12.47 -3.28
N PHE A 69 -0.22 12.60 -3.43
CA PHE A 69 0.71 12.59 -2.31
C PHE A 69 0.74 13.98 -1.66
N LYS A 70 0.10 14.10 -0.53
CA LYS A 70 0.09 15.38 0.17
C LYS A 70 1.47 15.68 0.70
N GLY A 71 1.89 16.93 0.55
CA GLY A 71 3.16 17.40 1.05
C GLY A 71 4.33 16.99 0.19
N ALA A 72 4.05 16.28 -0.83
CA ALA A 72 5.10 15.90 -1.75
C ALA A 72 5.38 17.03 -2.73
N LYS A 73 5.02 17.92 -2.90
CA LYS A 73 5.09 18.80 -3.78
C LYS A 73 5.64 19.75 -3.91
N LYS A 74 5.64 19.65 -4.03
CA LYS A 74 5.83 20.39 -4.20
C LYS A 74 6.36 20.67 -4.60
#